data_b1df0f0bb6bb044927f7493d8dbc3c88
#
_entry.id   b1df0f0bb6bb044927f7493d8dbc3c88
#
_cell.length_a   1.000
_cell.length_b   1.000
_cell.length_c   1.000
_cell.angle_alpha   90.00
_cell.angle_beta   90.00
_cell.angle_gamma   90.00
#
_symmetry.space_group_name_H-M   'P 1'
#
loop_
_entity.id
_entity.type
_entity.pdbx_description
1 polymer ?
#
loop_
_entity_poly.entity_id
_entity_poly.type
_entity_poly.pdbx_seq_one_letter_code
_entity_poly.pdbx_strand_id
1 'polypeptide(L)'
;MAFLGRVFSLAVLFGFVTAELHKRTAPVFLEKWDALSLISRQKRANTGDEETKLPASLERECLEEVCDYEEAREVFQDNYRTDIFWSVYIDGDQCAEKPCKNGAMCSDSVGGFDCICKSGFSGINCETDQTVCVIDKSKGCSQFCKPGYQSYECSCAYGWKLQQREKCVPAVTFPCGKVASLSQWDRRQSTNTLSDYQGLTCAQEECPWQAMLQRGSVGFCSGVIFKENMVLTTAQCVRKHDNFQVAVGKRVTSFEAGEQTLRVKQVHIHPLYVEGKPDNDMAVVELTQKMVFKKSVLPACLPERDFADSVLMAGDYMGVVTGWKEVSGATDLEGNLMLNHLSYDKLLVCSQRHSGQVTNKMACTLPRAKADCILGQGSPVLTLYREVFFLTGIVSQTPGTDCKNGYVLQKVSRFLPWLNTFMRP
;
A
#
# COMPACT_ATOMS: atom_id res chain seq x y z
N MET A 1 19.77 -12.83 66.26
CA MET A 1 19.16 -11.64 66.89
C MET A 1 18.34 -10.95 65.81
N ALA A 2 17.08 -11.26 65.83
CA ALA A 2 15.96 -10.46 66.29
C ALA A 2 15.84 -9.15 65.50
N PHE A 3 14.87 -9.06 64.61
CA PHE A 3 13.56 -8.50 64.77
C PHE A 3 12.61 -8.92 63.65
N LEU A 4 11.84 -9.97 63.90
CA LEU A 4 10.51 -10.16 63.32
C LEU A 4 9.55 -9.23 64.05
N GLY A 5 8.66 -8.57 63.34
CA GLY A 5 7.50 -8.02 64.05
C GLY A 5 6.79 -6.89 63.30
N ARG A 6 5.57 -7.23 62.84
CA ARG A 6 4.46 -6.29 62.65
C ARG A 6 4.40 -5.44 61.38
N VAL A 7 3.80 -5.99 60.36
CA VAL A 7 2.77 -5.31 59.53
C VAL A 7 1.72 -6.34 59.11
N PHE A 8 0.95 -6.84 60.03
CA PHE A 8 -0.36 -7.45 59.81
C PHE A 8 -1.34 -6.64 60.63
N SER A 9 -2.04 -5.74 60.01
CA SER A 9 -3.32 -5.17 60.42
C SER A 9 -3.53 -3.79 59.80
N LEU A 10 -4.00 -3.76 58.54
CA LEU A 10 -4.70 -2.59 57.97
C LEU A 10 -5.27 -2.90 56.57
N ALA A 11 -5.84 -4.09 56.42
CA ALA A 11 -6.52 -4.47 55.15
C ALA A 11 -7.90 -5.11 55.39
N VAL A 12 -8.59 -4.70 56.42
CA VAL A 12 -9.97 -5.20 56.73
C VAL A 12 -10.87 -4.04 57.17
N LEU A 13 -10.87 -2.91 56.51
CA LEU A 13 -11.84 -1.83 56.81
C LEU A 13 -12.14 -0.89 55.62
N PHE A 14 -12.09 -1.37 54.37
CA PHE A 14 -12.67 -0.64 53.24
C PHE A 14 -13.43 -1.58 52.31
N GLY A 15 -14.33 -2.34 52.83
CA GLY A 15 -15.16 -3.29 52.12
C GLY A 15 -16.66 -3.16 52.41
N PHE A 16 -17.13 -2.00 52.75
CA PHE A 16 -18.58 -1.74 52.86
C PHE A 16 -18.82 -0.27 52.53
N VAL A 17 -19.58 -0.03 51.55
CA VAL A 17 -20.31 1.15 51.03
C VAL A 17 -19.91 1.51 49.62
N THR A 18 -20.40 0.77 48.66
CA THR A 18 -21.00 1.29 47.41
C THR A 18 -21.89 0.20 46.81
N ALA A 19 -22.97 -0.13 47.51
CA ALA A 19 -24.13 -0.71 46.84
C ALA A 19 -24.92 0.45 46.23
N GLU A 20 -24.43 1.00 45.13
CA GLU A 20 -25.27 1.85 44.26
C GLU A 20 -26.34 0.99 43.61
N LEU A 21 -27.57 1.34 43.93
CA LEU A 21 -28.78 0.90 43.27
C LEU A 21 -28.68 1.12 41.77
N HIS A 22 -28.20 0.13 41.04
CA HIS A 22 -28.50 0.03 39.64
C HIS A 22 -29.96 -0.33 39.49
N LYS A 23 -30.83 0.67 39.34
CA LYS A 23 -32.17 0.47 38.80
C LYS A 23 -31.97 -0.22 37.42
N ARG A 24 -32.08 -1.54 37.43
CA ARG A 24 -32.27 -2.27 36.16
C ARG A 24 -33.61 -1.78 35.63
N THR A 25 -33.58 -0.88 34.65
CA THR A 25 -34.69 -0.71 33.75
C THR A 25 -34.84 -2.08 33.07
N ALA A 26 -35.89 -2.80 33.41
CA ALA A 26 -36.25 -4.02 32.71
C ALA A 26 -36.34 -3.68 31.25
N PRO A 27 -35.76 -4.49 30.33
CA PRO A 27 -35.92 -4.26 28.91
C PRO A 27 -37.42 -4.26 28.61
N VAL A 28 -37.84 -3.26 27.84
CA VAL A 28 -39.25 -3.09 27.44
C VAL A 28 -39.72 -4.24 26.55
N PHE A 29 -38.77 -5.05 26.07
CA PHE A 29 -39.02 -6.24 25.27
C PHE A 29 -38.50 -7.48 25.98
N LEU A 30 -39.33 -8.53 25.99
CA LEU A 30 -38.97 -9.86 26.46
C LEU A 30 -37.95 -10.51 25.48
N GLU A 31 -36.99 -11.24 26.02
CA GLU A 31 -36.13 -12.10 25.22
C GLU A 31 -36.99 -13.12 24.46
N LYS A 32 -36.59 -13.45 23.20
CA LYS A 32 -37.32 -14.33 22.28
C LYS A 32 -37.82 -15.63 22.96
N TRP A 33 -37.03 -16.21 23.84
CA TRP A 33 -37.35 -17.45 24.52
C TRP A 33 -38.39 -17.25 25.65
N ASP A 34 -38.34 -16.11 26.31
CA ASP A 34 -39.36 -15.77 27.35
C ASP A 34 -40.69 -15.43 26.71
N ALA A 35 -40.70 -14.76 25.55
CA ALA A 35 -41.86 -14.51 24.74
C ALA A 35 -42.48 -15.81 24.21
N LEU A 36 -41.66 -16.75 23.72
CA LEU A 36 -42.13 -18.07 23.24
C LEU A 36 -42.68 -18.96 24.35
N SER A 37 -42.17 -18.83 25.60
CA SER A 37 -42.68 -19.60 26.77
C SER A 37 -44.07 -19.12 27.23
N LEU A 38 -44.38 -17.85 26.97
CA LEU A 38 -45.69 -17.26 27.30
C LEU A 38 -46.76 -17.58 26.23
N ILE A 39 -46.34 -17.99 25.01
CA ILE A 39 -47.22 -18.34 23.91
C ILE A 39 -47.36 -19.85 23.79
N SER A 40 -47.85 -20.52 24.82
CA SER A 40 -48.45 -21.84 24.63
C SER A 40 -49.89 -21.64 24.12
N ARG A 41 -50.02 -21.59 22.77
CA ARG A 41 -51.29 -21.40 22.09
C ARG A 41 -52.20 -22.60 22.33
N GLN A 42 -53.22 -22.43 23.12
CA GLN A 42 -54.45 -23.20 22.99
C GLN A 42 -55.37 -22.42 22.03
N LYS A 43 -55.64 -23.00 20.88
CA LYS A 43 -56.68 -22.47 19.95
C LYS A 43 -57.99 -22.41 20.69
N ARG A 44 -58.46 -21.21 21.00
CA ARG A 44 -59.87 -20.98 21.32
C ARG A 44 -60.61 -20.76 20.01
N ALA A 45 -61.62 -21.53 19.75
CA ALA A 45 -62.54 -21.27 18.64
C ALA A 45 -63.35 -20.03 19.02
N ASN A 46 -63.20 -18.94 18.24
CA ASN A 46 -63.99 -17.75 18.36
C ASN A 46 -65.43 -18.06 17.94
N THR A 47 -66.41 -17.73 18.78
CA THR A 47 -67.80 -17.72 18.38
C THR A 47 -68.10 -16.30 17.94
N GLY A 48 -68.55 -16.10 16.69
CA GLY A 48 -68.70 -14.83 15.96
C GLY A 48 -69.51 -13.71 16.65
N ASP A 49 -69.91 -13.87 17.93
CA ASP A 49 -70.54 -12.85 18.74
C ASP A 49 -69.56 -11.97 19.53
N GLU A 50 -68.27 -12.30 19.54
CA GLU A 50 -67.23 -11.57 20.30
C GLU A 50 -66.62 -10.42 19.51
N GLU A 51 -66.63 -10.53 18.16
CA GLU A 51 -66.08 -9.51 17.28
C GLU A 51 -66.82 -8.17 17.32
N THR A 52 -68.07 -8.17 17.71
CA THR A 52 -68.95 -6.98 17.70
C THR A 52 -68.96 -6.18 19.00
N LYS A 53 -68.33 -6.69 20.09
CA LYS A 53 -68.50 -6.11 21.43
C LYS A 53 -67.24 -5.58 22.11
N LEU A 54 -66.08 -5.90 21.60
CA LEU A 54 -64.79 -5.46 22.19
C LEU A 54 -63.96 -4.73 21.12
N PRO A 55 -63.22 -3.67 21.51
CA PRO A 55 -62.30 -3.01 20.58
C PRO A 55 -61.22 -3.97 20.06
N ALA A 56 -60.77 -3.83 18.83
CA ALA A 56 -59.72 -4.61 18.23
C ALA A 56 -58.45 -4.50 19.08
N SER A 57 -57.84 -5.63 19.44
CA SER A 57 -56.59 -5.69 20.19
C SER A 57 -55.66 -6.70 19.53
N LEU A 58 -54.39 -6.35 19.48
CA LEU A 58 -53.31 -7.19 18.88
C LEU A 58 -53.23 -8.58 19.52
N GLU A 59 -53.51 -8.67 20.80
CA GLU A 59 -53.45 -9.91 21.58
C GLU A 59 -54.53 -10.88 21.11
N ARG A 60 -55.74 -10.39 20.88
CA ARG A 60 -56.85 -11.21 20.44
C ARG A 60 -56.75 -11.56 18.96
N GLU A 61 -56.50 -10.56 18.08
CA GLU A 61 -56.59 -10.75 16.63
C GLU A 61 -55.35 -11.46 16.09
N CYS A 62 -54.11 -11.12 16.62
CA CYS A 62 -52.88 -11.60 16.01
C CYS A 62 -52.04 -12.56 16.89
N LEU A 63 -52.29 -12.64 18.23
CA LEU A 63 -51.57 -13.54 19.11
C LEU A 63 -52.37 -14.78 19.49
N GLU A 64 -53.70 -14.65 19.69
CA GLU A 64 -54.60 -15.80 19.96
C GLU A 64 -55.03 -16.49 18.67
N GLU A 65 -55.16 -15.73 17.60
CA GLU A 65 -55.51 -16.20 16.25
C GLU A 65 -54.41 -15.79 15.23
N VAL A 66 -54.55 -16.26 13.97
CA VAL A 66 -53.68 -15.82 12.88
C VAL A 66 -54.43 -14.69 12.18
N CYS A 67 -53.93 -13.47 12.34
CA CYS A 67 -54.57 -12.31 11.73
C CYS A 67 -54.08 -12.06 10.28
N ASP A 68 -54.91 -11.30 9.56
CA ASP A 68 -54.50 -10.73 8.29
C ASP A 68 -54.04 -9.28 8.42
N TYR A 69 -53.55 -8.68 7.32
CA TYR A 69 -52.98 -7.33 7.31
C TYR A 69 -54.02 -6.27 7.71
N GLU A 70 -55.27 -6.44 7.32
CA GLU A 70 -56.33 -5.46 7.62
C GLU A 70 -56.72 -5.50 9.10
N GLU A 71 -56.76 -6.67 9.73
CA GLU A 71 -57.00 -6.82 11.16
C GLU A 71 -55.91 -6.16 11.99
N ALA A 72 -54.62 -6.34 11.58
CA ALA A 72 -53.50 -5.62 12.20
C ALA A 72 -53.63 -4.10 11.98
N ARG A 73 -54.04 -3.64 10.81
CA ARG A 73 -54.27 -2.25 10.48
C ARG A 73 -55.38 -1.60 11.32
N GLU A 74 -56.42 -2.32 11.59
CA GLU A 74 -57.52 -1.85 12.44
C GLU A 74 -57.06 -1.62 13.88
N VAL A 75 -56.11 -2.43 14.39
CA VAL A 75 -55.54 -2.26 15.71
C VAL A 75 -54.62 -1.05 15.77
N PHE A 76 -53.71 -0.90 14.80
CA PHE A 76 -52.72 0.18 14.83
C PHE A 76 -53.25 1.52 14.35
N GLN A 77 -54.26 1.51 13.47
CA GLN A 77 -54.83 2.69 12.80
C GLN A 77 -53.77 3.60 12.14
N ASP A 78 -52.60 3.04 11.82
CA ASP A 78 -51.43 3.69 11.27
C ASP A 78 -50.70 2.71 10.34
N ASN A 79 -50.59 3.04 9.08
CA ASN A 79 -49.99 2.16 8.07
C ASN A 79 -48.56 1.82 8.40
N TYR A 80 -47.74 2.81 8.85
CA TYR A 80 -46.33 2.61 9.13
C TYR A 80 -46.10 1.62 10.29
N ARG A 81 -46.92 1.73 11.37
CA ARG A 81 -46.85 0.79 12.50
C ARG A 81 -47.36 -0.59 12.10
N THR A 82 -48.37 -0.66 11.26
CA THR A 82 -48.87 -1.92 10.72
C THR A 82 -47.81 -2.61 9.88
N ASP A 83 -47.12 -1.89 8.99
CA ASP A 83 -46.09 -2.46 8.14
C ASP A 83 -44.92 -3.03 8.96
N ILE A 84 -44.48 -2.32 10.00
CA ILE A 84 -43.42 -2.81 10.89
C ILE A 84 -43.85 -4.07 11.62
N PHE A 85 -45.04 -4.09 12.20
CA PHE A 85 -45.58 -5.28 12.86
C PHE A 85 -45.72 -6.44 11.87
N TRP A 86 -46.28 -6.18 10.69
CA TRP A 86 -46.57 -7.18 9.69
C TRP A 86 -45.29 -7.84 9.11
N SER A 87 -44.24 -7.07 8.92
CA SER A 87 -42.96 -7.63 8.46
C SER A 87 -42.42 -8.70 9.41
N VAL A 88 -42.48 -8.44 10.71
CA VAL A 88 -42.03 -9.40 11.74
C VAL A 88 -43.01 -10.54 11.94
N TYR A 89 -44.32 -10.25 11.80
CA TYR A 89 -45.39 -11.25 12.05
C TYR A 89 -45.43 -12.35 10.99
N ILE A 90 -45.19 -12.01 9.70
CA ILE A 90 -45.26 -12.95 8.58
C ILE A 90 -44.08 -13.89 8.51
N ASP A 91 -42.86 -13.38 8.56
CA ASP A 91 -41.63 -14.14 8.25
C ASP A 91 -40.54 -14.06 9.31
N GLY A 92 -40.82 -13.41 10.44
CA GLY A 92 -39.90 -13.23 11.55
C GLY A 92 -38.96 -12.05 11.33
N ASP A 93 -38.15 -11.76 12.35
CA ASP A 93 -37.15 -10.66 12.33
C ASP A 93 -35.86 -11.12 11.62
N GLN A 94 -35.67 -10.74 10.37
CA GLN A 94 -34.46 -11.02 9.61
C GLN A 94 -33.24 -10.21 10.13
N CYS A 95 -33.47 -9.17 10.91
CA CYS A 95 -32.41 -8.41 11.58
C CYS A 95 -31.86 -9.13 12.83
N ALA A 96 -32.53 -10.15 13.36
CA ALA A 96 -32.13 -10.88 14.54
C ALA A 96 -30.74 -11.52 14.42
N GLU A 97 -30.37 -11.99 13.22
CA GLU A 97 -29.06 -12.58 12.91
C GLU A 97 -27.96 -11.55 12.65
N LYS A 98 -28.28 -10.27 12.76
CA LYS A 98 -27.35 -9.14 12.53
C LYS A 98 -26.62 -9.21 11.19
N PRO A 99 -27.36 -9.27 10.07
CA PRO A 99 -26.78 -9.41 8.73
C PRO A 99 -25.98 -8.16 8.30
N CYS A 100 -26.33 -6.98 8.82
CA CYS A 100 -25.67 -5.71 8.49
C CYS A 100 -24.34 -5.57 9.21
N LYS A 101 -23.27 -5.30 8.44
CA LYS A 101 -21.90 -5.20 8.92
C LYS A 101 -21.50 -3.75 9.22
N ASN A 102 -20.30 -3.58 9.80
CA ASN A 102 -19.66 -2.28 10.03
C ASN A 102 -20.55 -1.29 10.82
N GLY A 103 -21.42 -1.82 11.68
CA GLY A 103 -22.30 -1.03 12.54
C GLY A 103 -23.39 -0.29 11.78
N ALA A 104 -23.78 -0.80 10.62
CA ALA A 104 -24.95 -0.34 9.87
C ALA A 104 -26.25 -0.64 10.64
N MET A 105 -27.28 0.13 10.34
CA MET A 105 -28.61 -0.07 10.89
C MET A 105 -29.35 -1.09 10.01
N CYS A 106 -29.96 -2.07 10.64
CA CYS A 106 -30.80 -3.04 9.96
C CYS A 106 -32.27 -2.60 10.07
N SER A 107 -33.01 -2.65 8.99
CA SER A 107 -34.44 -2.45 8.90
C SER A 107 -35.07 -3.73 8.38
N ASP A 108 -35.93 -4.34 9.17
CA ASP A 108 -36.68 -5.52 8.79
C ASP A 108 -37.79 -5.19 7.80
N SER A 109 -38.03 -6.07 6.84
CA SER A 109 -39.08 -5.93 5.84
C SER A 109 -39.62 -7.30 5.43
N VAL A 110 -40.82 -7.35 4.84
CA VAL A 110 -41.43 -8.62 4.41
C VAL A 110 -40.53 -9.31 3.37
N GLY A 111 -40.09 -10.52 3.67
CA GLY A 111 -39.24 -11.34 2.80
C GLY A 111 -37.76 -10.95 2.80
N GLY A 112 -37.30 -10.07 3.72
CA GLY A 112 -35.90 -9.67 3.77
C GLY A 112 -35.60 -8.53 4.73
N PHE A 113 -34.43 -7.91 4.55
CA PHE A 113 -33.96 -6.79 5.35
C PHE A 113 -33.24 -5.77 4.48
N ASP A 114 -33.19 -4.54 4.94
CA ASP A 114 -32.40 -3.46 4.34
C ASP A 114 -31.35 -2.95 5.32
N CYS A 115 -30.11 -2.81 4.84
CA CYS A 115 -29.05 -2.23 5.63
C CYS A 115 -28.81 -0.76 5.28
N ILE A 116 -28.93 0.11 6.27
CA ILE A 116 -28.56 1.54 6.15
C ILE A 116 -27.11 1.68 6.55
N CYS A 117 -26.23 1.79 5.54
CA CYS A 117 -24.79 1.87 5.74
C CYS A 117 -24.37 3.19 6.38
N LYS A 118 -23.36 3.12 7.27
CA LYS A 118 -22.65 4.31 7.72
C LYS A 118 -21.82 4.88 6.58
N SER A 119 -21.48 6.18 6.70
CA SER A 119 -20.56 6.83 5.77
C SER A 119 -19.26 6.05 5.63
N GLY A 120 -18.82 5.81 4.39
CA GLY A 120 -17.62 5.05 4.07
C GLY A 120 -17.84 3.55 3.85
N PHE A 121 -19.07 3.05 4.01
CA PHE A 121 -19.39 1.64 3.75
C PHE A 121 -20.45 1.49 2.66
N SER A 122 -20.43 0.38 1.94
CA SER A 122 -21.36 0.04 0.87
C SER A 122 -21.54 -1.48 0.74
N GLY A 123 -22.44 -1.89 -0.16
CA GLY A 123 -22.83 -3.27 -0.34
C GLY A 123 -24.19 -3.55 0.29
N ILE A 124 -24.82 -4.69 -0.06
CA ILE A 124 -26.15 -5.07 0.43
C ILE A 124 -26.15 -5.18 1.96
N ASN A 125 -25.07 -5.72 2.52
CA ASN A 125 -24.88 -5.88 3.96
C ASN A 125 -23.91 -4.85 4.55
N CYS A 126 -23.59 -3.77 3.82
CA CYS A 126 -22.55 -2.79 4.18
C CYS A 126 -21.17 -3.40 4.44
N GLU A 127 -20.85 -4.47 3.73
CA GLU A 127 -19.63 -5.27 3.91
C GLU A 127 -18.41 -4.66 3.28
N THR A 128 -18.57 -3.74 2.33
CA THR A 128 -17.45 -3.11 1.59
C THR A 128 -17.03 -1.82 2.26
N ASP A 129 -15.79 -1.81 2.77
CA ASP A 129 -15.15 -0.60 3.30
C ASP A 129 -14.54 0.23 2.16
N GLN A 130 -15.09 1.41 1.90
CA GLN A 130 -14.61 2.36 0.89
C GLN A 130 -13.54 3.32 1.42
N THR A 131 -13.26 3.30 2.71
CA THR A 131 -12.28 4.22 3.33
C THR A 131 -10.86 3.72 3.20
N VAL A 132 -10.66 2.42 2.99
CA VAL A 132 -9.35 1.78 2.89
C VAL A 132 -8.92 1.56 1.44
N CYS A 133 -7.61 1.63 1.23
CA CYS A 133 -7.01 1.38 -0.07
C CYS A 133 -7.13 -0.09 -0.48
N VAL A 134 -7.70 -0.35 -1.66
CA VAL A 134 -7.76 -1.69 -2.24
C VAL A 134 -6.50 -1.96 -3.03
N ILE A 135 -5.71 -2.95 -2.60
CA ILE A 135 -4.51 -3.42 -3.30
C ILE A 135 -4.91 -4.61 -4.19
N ASP A 136 -5.61 -4.32 -5.27
CA ASP A 136 -5.99 -5.30 -6.27
C ASP A 136 -5.41 -4.90 -7.63
N LYS A 137 -4.97 -5.87 -8.43
CA LYS A 137 -4.40 -5.63 -9.77
C LYS A 137 -5.37 -4.94 -10.73
N SER A 138 -6.68 -5.09 -10.53
CA SER A 138 -7.74 -4.61 -11.42
C SER A 138 -8.60 -3.48 -10.85
N LYS A 139 -8.59 -3.24 -9.54
CA LYS A 139 -9.47 -2.28 -8.84
C LYS A 139 -8.69 -1.26 -8.03
N GLY A 140 -9.34 -0.16 -7.64
CA GLY A 140 -8.76 0.89 -6.81
C GLY A 140 -7.78 1.80 -7.58
N CYS A 141 -7.02 2.60 -6.86
CA CYS A 141 -6.11 3.59 -7.43
C CYS A 141 -5.07 2.98 -8.36
N SER A 142 -4.87 3.60 -9.52
CA SER A 142 -3.88 3.11 -10.48
C SER A 142 -2.43 3.37 -10.05
N GLN A 143 -2.20 4.31 -9.11
CA GLN A 143 -0.88 4.58 -8.54
C GLN A 143 -1.00 4.73 -7.01
N PHE A 144 -1.02 5.95 -6.47
CA PHE A 144 -1.03 6.17 -5.03
C PHE A 144 -2.43 6.18 -4.45
N CYS A 145 -2.55 5.67 -3.23
CA CYS A 145 -3.79 5.62 -2.50
C CYS A 145 -3.57 6.02 -1.04
N LYS A 146 -4.46 6.86 -0.53
CA LYS A 146 -4.52 7.22 0.89
C LYS A 146 -5.90 6.89 1.43
N PRO A 147 -5.99 6.23 2.59
CA PRO A 147 -7.26 6.06 3.28
C PRO A 147 -7.90 7.40 3.59
N GLY A 148 -9.23 7.50 3.47
CA GLY A 148 -9.99 8.72 3.73
C GLY A 148 -11.19 8.46 4.64
N TYR A 149 -11.92 9.51 5.01
CA TYR A 149 -13.05 9.40 5.94
C TYR A 149 -14.30 8.75 5.31
N GLN A 150 -14.59 9.10 4.05
CA GLN A 150 -15.75 8.57 3.32
C GLN A 150 -15.35 7.62 2.20
N SER A 151 -14.19 7.86 1.62
CA SER A 151 -13.59 7.01 0.60
C SER A 151 -12.08 7.26 0.57
N TYR A 152 -11.33 6.29 0.06
CA TYR A 152 -9.91 6.49 -0.22
C TYR A 152 -9.70 7.58 -1.29
N GLU A 153 -8.54 8.20 -1.26
CA GLU A 153 -8.12 9.23 -2.20
C GLU A 153 -6.96 8.73 -3.05
N CYS A 154 -7.12 8.86 -4.37
CA CYS A 154 -6.06 8.52 -5.31
C CYS A 154 -5.24 9.75 -5.69
N SER A 155 -3.95 9.55 -5.88
CA SER A 155 -3.04 10.55 -6.44
C SER A 155 -2.07 9.92 -7.44
N CYS A 156 -1.38 10.78 -8.20
CA CYS A 156 -0.54 10.35 -9.31
C CYS A 156 0.89 10.86 -9.16
N ALA A 157 1.84 10.12 -9.73
CA ALA A 157 3.24 10.48 -9.79
C ALA A 157 3.51 11.66 -10.74
N TYR A 158 4.73 12.16 -10.73
CA TYR A 158 5.17 13.30 -11.55
C TYR A 158 4.93 13.07 -13.06
N GLY A 159 4.29 14.04 -13.69
CA GLY A 159 3.95 13.96 -15.13
C GLY A 159 2.67 13.15 -15.43
N TRP A 160 1.95 12.69 -14.41
CA TRP A 160 0.65 12.05 -14.52
C TRP A 160 -0.45 12.92 -13.88
N LYS A 161 -1.69 12.75 -14.31
CA LYS A 161 -2.87 13.42 -13.74
C LYS A 161 -3.98 12.42 -13.45
N LEU A 162 -4.74 12.69 -12.40
CA LEU A 162 -5.87 11.88 -12.00
C LEU A 162 -7.07 12.11 -12.94
N GLN A 163 -7.68 11.03 -13.41
CA GLN A 163 -8.91 10.98 -14.18
C GLN A 163 -9.87 9.98 -13.55
N GLN A 164 -11.17 10.31 -13.53
CA GLN A 164 -12.23 9.41 -12.99
C GLN A 164 -11.94 8.87 -11.58
N ARG A 165 -11.40 9.74 -10.69
CA ARG A 165 -11.05 9.46 -9.29
C ARG A 165 -9.98 8.38 -9.03
N GLU A 166 -9.72 7.44 -9.93
CA GLU A 166 -8.84 6.30 -9.69
C GLU A 166 -7.74 6.13 -10.73
N LYS A 167 -7.94 6.64 -11.93
CA LYS A 167 -7.04 6.39 -13.06
C LYS A 167 -6.04 7.52 -13.25
N CYS A 168 -4.75 7.21 -13.19
CA CYS A 168 -3.68 8.14 -13.60
C CYS A 168 -3.43 8.03 -15.11
N VAL A 169 -3.53 9.16 -15.80
CA VAL A 169 -3.24 9.27 -17.22
C VAL A 169 -2.07 10.22 -17.46
N PRO A 170 -1.29 10.08 -18.53
CA PRO A 170 -0.22 11.00 -18.85
C PRO A 170 -0.70 12.45 -18.93
N ALA A 171 -0.05 13.35 -18.20
CA ALA A 171 -0.27 14.80 -18.28
C ALA A 171 0.72 15.49 -19.23
N VAL A 172 1.83 14.81 -19.53
CA VAL A 172 2.90 15.28 -20.42
C VAL A 172 3.27 14.18 -21.42
N THR A 173 4.00 14.53 -22.47
CA THR A 173 4.42 13.58 -23.52
C THR A 173 5.29 12.45 -22.96
N PHE A 174 6.14 12.78 -21.99
CA PHE A 174 7.10 11.87 -21.37
C PHE A 174 6.93 11.86 -19.85
N PRO A 175 5.89 11.18 -19.32
CA PRO A 175 5.70 11.06 -17.87
C PRO A 175 6.73 10.11 -17.27
N CYS A 176 7.00 10.25 -15.99
CA CYS A 176 7.92 9.36 -15.30
C CYS A 176 7.48 7.88 -15.39
N GLY A 177 8.44 6.98 -15.41
CA GLY A 177 8.25 5.53 -15.30
C GLY A 177 7.55 4.85 -16.47
N LYS A 178 7.16 5.57 -17.53
CA LYS A 178 6.46 5.00 -18.68
C LYS A 178 7.43 4.62 -19.79
N VAL A 179 7.65 3.33 -20.00
CA VAL A 179 8.46 2.82 -21.13
C VAL A 179 7.61 2.44 -22.32
N ALA A 180 8.18 2.57 -23.53
CA ALA A 180 7.46 2.31 -24.78
C ALA A 180 7.19 0.81 -25.02
N SER A 181 7.97 -0.09 -24.43
CA SER A 181 8.04 -1.52 -24.79
C SER A 181 7.69 -2.45 -23.61
N LEU A 182 6.58 -2.22 -22.91
CA LEU A 182 6.15 -3.09 -21.80
C LEU A 182 5.92 -4.55 -22.22
N SER A 183 5.52 -4.81 -23.46
CA SER A 183 5.31 -6.18 -23.97
C SER A 183 6.58 -7.04 -23.95
N GLN A 184 7.76 -6.44 -23.93
CA GLN A 184 9.02 -7.16 -23.77
C GLN A 184 9.27 -7.55 -22.31
N TRP A 185 8.82 -6.71 -21.36
CA TRP A 185 8.89 -6.97 -19.94
C TRP A 185 7.98 -8.12 -19.50
N ASP A 186 6.74 -8.14 -19.97
CA ASP A 186 5.78 -9.22 -19.66
C ASP A 186 6.25 -10.57 -20.17
N ARG A 187 6.86 -10.64 -21.35
CA ARG A 187 7.43 -11.87 -21.89
C ARG A 187 8.61 -12.39 -21.06
N ARG A 188 9.40 -11.49 -20.48
CA ARG A 188 10.55 -11.85 -19.64
C ARG A 188 10.13 -12.31 -18.24
N GLN A 189 9.03 -11.80 -17.67
CA GLN A 189 8.46 -12.30 -16.43
C GLN A 189 7.79 -13.67 -16.56
N SER A 190 7.29 -14.01 -17.75
CA SER A 190 6.60 -15.27 -18.03
C SER A 190 7.52 -16.49 -18.11
N THR A 191 8.83 -16.30 -18.33
CA THR A 191 9.83 -17.40 -18.33
C THR A 191 10.34 -17.63 -16.90
N ASN A 192 9.46 -18.15 -16.06
CA ASN A 192 9.62 -18.32 -14.61
C ASN A 192 10.61 -19.41 -14.16
N THR A 193 11.80 -19.47 -14.69
CA THR A 193 12.88 -20.23 -14.07
C THR A 193 13.94 -19.27 -13.55
N LEU A 194 14.03 -19.16 -12.22
CA LEU A 194 15.05 -18.39 -11.48
C LEU A 194 16.50 -18.64 -11.92
N SER A 195 16.73 -19.66 -12.75
CA SER A 195 18.04 -20.04 -13.28
C SER A 195 18.48 -19.27 -14.52
N ASP A 196 17.55 -18.63 -15.26
CA ASP A 196 17.84 -18.05 -16.58
C ASP A 196 17.98 -16.53 -16.63
N TYR A 197 17.93 -15.86 -15.47
CA TYR A 197 18.12 -14.41 -15.38
C TYR A 197 19.61 -14.00 -15.38
N GLN A 198 20.41 -14.59 -16.24
CA GLN A 198 21.78 -14.14 -16.46
C GLN A 198 21.75 -12.85 -17.27
N GLY A 199 22.19 -11.75 -16.62
CA GLY A 199 22.65 -10.52 -17.23
C GLY A 199 22.02 -10.12 -18.57
N LEU A 200 20.72 -9.81 -18.57
CA LEU A 200 20.06 -9.29 -19.75
C LEU A 200 20.60 -7.88 -20.06
N THR A 201 20.87 -7.57 -21.33
CA THR A 201 21.16 -6.21 -21.73
C THR A 201 19.87 -5.43 -21.95
N CYS A 202 19.84 -4.17 -21.53
CA CYS A 202 18.74 -3.26 -21.83
C CYS A 202 18.62 -3.09 -23.36
N ALA A 203 17.45 -3.41 -23.89
CA ALA A 203 17.14 -3.09 -25.28
C ALA A 203 16.99 -1.57 -25.48
N GLN A 204 16.87 -1.14 -26.73
CA GLN A 204 16.64 0.26 -27.04
C GLN A 204 15.35 0.75 -26.37
N GLU A 205 15.41 1.91 -25.69
CA GLU A 205 14.28 2.54 -24.97
C GLU A 205 13.75 1.74 -23.76
N GLU A 206 14.46 0.69 -23.31
CA GLU A 206 14.00 -0.18 -22.22
C GLU A 206 14.37 0.34 -20.82
N CYS A 207 15.53 0.98 -20.66
CA CYS A 207 16.02 1.50 -19.37
C CYS A 207 16.27 3.02 -19.44
N PRO A 208 15.24 3.84 -19.77
CA PRO A 208 15.44 5.24 -20.14
C PRO A 208 15.79 6.16 -18.96
N TRP A 209 15.64 5.69 -17.72
CA TRP A 209 15.97 6.42 -16.50
C TRP A 209 17.45 6.39 -16.14
N GLN A 210 18.23 5.59 -16.87
CA GLN A 210 19.62 5.34 -16.53
C GLN A 210 20.50 6.56 -16.80
N ALA A 211 21.34 6.91 -15.83
CA ALA A 211 22.37 7.91 -15.95
C ALA A 211 23.74 7.31 -15.62
N MET A 212 24.78 7.77 -16.30
CA MET A 212 26.18 7.44 -16.02
C MET A 212 26.90 8.69 -15.53
N LEU A 213 27.58 8.59 -14.40
CA LEU A 213 28.51 9.60 -13.93
C LEU A 213 29.88 9.29 -14.55
N GLN A 214 30.48 10.25 -15.27
CA GLN A 214 31.71 10.02 -16.03
C GLN A 214 32.71 11.16 -15.89
N ARG A 215 34.00 10.82 -16.00
CA ARG A 215 35.11 11.76 -16.17
C ARG A 215 35.67 11.59 -17.57
N GLY A 216 35.55 12.63 -18.39
CA GLY A 216 35.81 12.49 -19.81
C GLY A 216 34.87 11.44 -20.43
N SER A 217 35.43 10.35 -20.95
CA SER A 217 34.68 9.24 -21.53
C SER A 217 34.56 8.01 -20.61
N VAL A 218 35.12 8.07 -19.40
CA VAL A 218 35.15 6.93 -18.48
C VAL A 218 34.07 7.08 -17.44
N GLY A 219 33.09 6.16 -17.45
CA GLY A 219 32.05 6.06 -16.42
C GLY A 219 32.61 5.47 -15.13
N PHE A 220 32.17 5.97 -13.97
CA PHE A 220 32.61 5.48 -12.67
C PHE A 220 31.49 5.13 -11.70
N CYS A 221 30.28 5.64 -11.92
CA CYS A 221 29.09 5.33 -11.13
C CYS A 221 27.83 5.42 -11.98
N SER A 222 26.82 4.72 -11.53
CA SER A 222 25.47 4.83 -12.04
C SER A 222 24.65 5.88 -11.28
N GLY A 223 23.55 6.31 -11.90
CA GLY A 223 22.55 7.16 -11.30
C GLY A 223 21.21 6.99 -11.98
N VAL A 224 20.18 7.64 -11.49
CA VAL A 224 18.82 7.60 -12.01
C VAL A 224 18.25 9.00 -12.20
N ILE A 225 17.66 9.24 -13.36
CA ILE A 225 16.93 10.47 -13.65
C ILE A 225 15.61 10.44 -12.85
N PHE A 226 15.29 11.48 -12.09
CA PHE A 226 13.99 11.61 -11.41
C PHE A 226 13.29 12.96 -11.69
N LYS A 227 14.01 13.94 -12.25
CA LYS A 227 13.48 15.22 -12.74
C LYS A 227 14.34 15.69 -13.93
N GLU A 228 13.85 16.62 -14.73
CA GLU A 228 14.51 17.04 -15.97
C GLU A 228 15.96 17.56 -15.85
N ASN A 229 16.36 17.99 -14.64
CA ASN A 229 17.72 18.44 -14.37
C ASN A 229 18.33 17.81 -13.12
N MET A 230 17.75 16.70 -12.63
CA MET A 230 18.16 16.06 -11.39
C MET A 230 18.42 14.57 -11.59
N VAL A 231 19.55 14.10 -11.09
CA VAL A 231 19.95 12.70 -11.07
C VAL A 231 20.23 12.29 -9.62
N LEU A 232 19.70 11.15 -9.20
CA LEU A 232 19.94 10.56 -7.90
C LEU A 232 21.02 9.50 -8.01
N THR A 233 21.96 9.49 -7.07
CA THR A 233 23.04 8.52 -6.95
C THR A 233 23.44 8.36 -5.49
N THR A 234 24.57 7.70 -5.21
CA THR A 234 25.11 7.61 -3.85
C THR A 234 26.02 8.78 -3.50
N ALA A 235 26.09 9.13 -2.23
CA ALA A 235 27.02 10.14 -1.73
C ALA A 235 28.48 9.71 -1.92
N GLN A 236 28.75 8.41 -1.77
CA GLN A 236 30.08 7.85 -1.97
C GLN A 236 30.58 8.05 -3.41
N CYS A 237 29.69 7.93 -4.42
CA CYS A 237 30.05 8.19 -5.81
C CYS A 237 30.53 9.61 -6.04
N VAL A 238 29.82 10.60 -5.51
CA VAL A 238 30.11 12.02 -5.77
C VAL A 238 31.25 12.57 -4.88
N ARG A 239 31.50 11.96 -3.72
CA ARG A 239 32.58 12.37 -2.81
C ARG A 239 33.98 12.01 -3.32
N LYS A 240 34.07 10.90 -4.04
CA LYS A 240 35.36 10.40 -4.57
C LYS A 240 35.80 11.09 -5.85
N HIS A 241 34.94 11.86 -6.48
CA HIS A 241 35.17 12.39 -7.81
C HIS A 241 34.76 13.85 -7.93
N ASP A 242 35.73 14.70 -8.16
CA ASP A 242 35.52 16.10 -8.55
C ASP A 242 35.45 16.26 -10.06
N ASN A 243 34.78 17.30 -10.56
CA ASN A 243 34.70 17.66 -11.97
C ASN A 243 34.23 16.52 -12.91
N PHE A 244 33.06 15.99 -12.65
CA PHE A 244 32.43 14.97 -13.48
C PHE A 244 31.24 15.53 -14.28
N GLN A 245 30.81 14.75 -15.25
CA GLN A 245 29.63 15.01 -16.07
C GLN A 245 28.65 13.86 -15.92
N VAL A 246 27.41 14.09 -16.33
CA VAL A 246 26.35 13.06 -16.38
C VAL A 246 25.98 12.79 -17.83
N ALA A 247 26.09 11.53 -18.24
CA ALA A 247 25.65 11.06 -19.56
C ALA A 247 24.34 10.27 -19.41
N VAL A 248 23.38 10.58 -20.28
CA VAL A 248 22.05 9.93 -20.33
C VAL A 248 21.70 9.50 -21.75
N GLY A 249 20.80 8.51 -21.86
CA GLY A 249 20.44 7.94 -23.15
C GLY A 249 21.50 7.01 -23.73
N LYS A 250 22.34 6.41 -22.87
CA LYS A 250 23.41 5.46 -23.20
C LYS A 250 23.01 4.02 -22.85
N ARG A 251 23.46 3.08 -23.69
CA ARG A 251 23.38 1.64 -23.44
C ARG A 251 24.76 0.98 -23.35
N VAL A 252 25.77 1.66 -23.85
CA VAL A 252 27.17 1.22 -23.79
C VAL A 252 28.03 2.26 -23.08
N THR A 253 29.12 1.85 -22.49
CA THR A 253 30.05 2.80 -21.82
C THR A 253 30.82 3.68 -22.80
N SER A 254 31.06 3.21 -24.05
CA SER A 254 31.59 4.03 -25.14
C SER A 254 30.59 5.07 -25.61
N PHE A 255 31.04 5.99 -26.46
CA PHE A 255 30.16 6.99 -27.07
C PHE A 255 29.02 6.34 -27.87
N GLU A 256 27.80 6.83 -27.68
CA GLU A 256 26.61 6.38 -28.39
C GLU A 256 25.89 7.57 -29.04
N ALA A 257 25.56 7.44 -30.33
CA ALA A 257 24.88 8.51 -31.07
C ALA A 257 23.52 8.86 -30.41
N GLY A 258 23.32 10.14 -30.14
CA GLY A 258 22.11 10.65 -29.49
C GLY A 258 22.14 10.63 -27.94
N GLU A 259 23.25 10.23 -27.31
CA GLU A 259 23.45 10.47 -25.90
C GLU A 259 23.48 11.98 -25.57
N GLN A 260 23.18 12.34 -24.34
CA GLN A 260 23.30 13.71 -23.83
C GLN A 260 24.32 13.71 -22.70
N THR A 261 25.40 14.47 -22.86
CA THR A 261 26.40 14.69 -21.81
C THR A 261 26.21 16.09 -21.22
N LEU A 262 25.95 16.15 -19.93
CA LEU A 262 25.51 17.34 -19.21
C LEU A 262 26.48 17.69 -18.09
N ARG A 263 26.74 19.00 -17.91
CA ARG A 263 27.60 19.50 -16.84
C ARG A 263 26.85 19.54 -15.54
N VAL A 264 27.55 19.22 -14.46
CA VAL A 264 27.06 19.35 -13.10
C VAL A 264 27.06 20.80 -12.68
N LYS A 265 25.94 21.28 -12.12
CA LYS A 265 25.80 22.59 -11.50
C LYS A 265 26.17 22.53 -10.04
N GLN A 266 25.56 21.57 -9.31
CA GLN A 266 25.74 21.40 -7.88
C GLN A 266 25.48 19.95 -7.49
N VAL A 267 26.17 19.51 -6.44
CA VAL A 267 25.97 18.22 -5.80
C VAL A 267 25.38 18.44 -4.40
N HIS A 268 24.26 17.80 -4.11
CA HIS A 268 23.58 17.83 -2.84
C HIS A 268 23.71 16.48 -2.16
N ILE A 269 24.66 16.36 -1.23
CA ILE A 269 24.83 15.15 -0.40
C ILE A 269 23.79 15.18 0.72
N HIS A 270 23.23 14.01 1.05
CA HIS A 270 22.27 13.91 2.15
C HIS A 270 22.91 14.41 3.46
N PRO A 271 22.24 15.32 4.21
CA PRO A 271 22.85 16.00 5.36
C PRO A 271 23.35 15.06 6.48
N LEU A 272 22.75 13.88 6.58
CA LEU A 272 23.12 12.88 7.59
C LEU A 272 24.10 11.82 7.07
N TYR A 273 24.64 11.99 5.87
CA TYR A 273 25.68 11.10 5.37
C TYR A 273 27.00 11.34 6.09
N VAL A 274 27.62 10.25 6.52
CA VAL A 274 28.96 10.26 7.13
C VAL A 274 29.87 9.35 6.32
N GLU A 275 30.98 9.85 5.88
CA GLU A 275 31.94 9.08 5.10
C GLU A 275 32.38 7.80 5.82
N GLY A 276 32.48 6.71 5.09
CA GLY A 276 32.78 5.39 5.64
C GLY A 276 31.62 4.71 6.39
N LYS A 277 30.47 5.38 6.55
CA LYS A 277 29.24 4.77 7.07
C LYS A 277 28.29 4.43 5.92
N PRO A 278 27.66 3.25 5.93
CA PRO A 278 26.76 2.86 4.86
C PRO A 278 25.40 3.59 4.93
N ASP A 279 25.07 4.20 6.07
CA ASP A 279 23.77 4.84 6.28
C ASP A 279 23.71 6.22 5.61
N ASN A 280 22.54 6.54 5.05
CA ASN A 280 22.26 7.81 4.34
C ASN A 280 23.16 8.06 3.11
N ASP A 281 23.68 7.01 2.49
CA ASP A 281 24.54 7.12 1.30
C ASP A 281 23.73 7.50 0.06
N MET A 282 23.30 8.77 0.00
CA MET A 282 22.45 9.33 -1.06
C MET A 282 22.95 10.73 -1.45
N ALA A 283 22.93 11.03 -2.74
CA ALA A 283 23.23 12.35 -3.29
C ALA A 283 22.35 12.68 -4.49
N VAL A 284 21.99 13.94 -4.61
CA VAL A 284 21.32 14.51 -5.79
C VAL A 284 22.34 15.34 -6.57
N VAL A 285 22.48 15.06 -7.86
CA VAL A 285 23.28 15.80 -8.81
C VAL A 285 22.36 16.73 -9.59
N GLU A 286 22.49 18.03 -9.39
CA GLU A 286 21.82 19.07 -10.14
C GLU A 286 22.63 19.44 -11.39
N LEU A 287 21.97 19.45 -12.55
CA LEU A 287 22.59 19.73 -13.83
C LEU A 287 22.41 21.20 -14.22
N THR A 288 23.37 21.74 -14.99
CA THR A 288 23.31 23.12 -15.49
C THR A 288 22.19 23.35 -16.51
N GLN A 289 21.82 22.30 -17.23
CA GLN A 289 20.82 22.32 -18.28
C GLN A 289 19.81 21.19 -18.04
N LYS A 290 18.59 21.38 -18.52
CA LYS A 290 17.57 20.34 -18.53
C LYS A 290 17.91 19.29 -19.58
N MET A 291 17.70 18.03 -19.24
CA MET A 291 17.72 16.92 -20.18
C MET A 291 16.55 17.04 -21.16
N VAL A 292 16.80 16.74 -22.42
CA VAL A 292 15.74 16.62 -23.42
C VAL A 292 15.12 15.23 -23.28
N PHE A 293 13.90 15.17 -22.75
CA PHE A 293 13.19 13.90 -22.61
C PHE A 293 12.79 13.34 -23.98
N LYS A 294 13.01 12.06 -24.16
CA LYS A 294 12.67 11.26 -25.32
C LYS A 294 12.47 9.82 -24.87
N LYS A 295 12.04 8.91 -25.73
CA LYS A 295 11.78 7.51 -25.35
C LYS A 295 12.97 6.80 -24.66
N SER A 296 14.21 7.20 -25.01
CA SER A 296 15.45 6.68 -24.38
C SER A 296 15.98 7.51 -23.20
N VAL A 297 15.30 8.60 -22.82
CA VAL A 297 15.68 9.47 -21.70
C VAL A 297 14.41 9.91 -20.98
N LEU A 298 14.07 9.25 -19.90
CA LEU A 298 12.86 9.47 -19.11
C LEU A 298 13.17 9.39 -17.61
N PRO A 299 12.48 10.13 -16.76
CA PRO A 299 12.65 9.97 -15.32
C PRO A 299 11.96 8.70 -14.81
N ALA A 300 12.51 8.09 -13.76
CA ALA A 300 11.82 7.12 -12.93
C ALA A 300 10.79 7.84 -12.04
N CYS A 301 9.67 7.20 -11.72
CA CYS A 301 8.73 7.76 -10.76
C CYS A 301 9.23 7.59 -9.34
N LEU A 302 9.17 8.65 -8.54
CA LEU A 302 9.33 8.52 -7.10
C LEU A 302 8.02 7.96 -6.51
N PRO A 303 8.08 6.94 -5.64
CA PRO A 303 6.90 6.41 -4.99
C PRO A 303 6.47 7.28 -3.80
N GLU A 304 5.28 7.05 -3.27
CA GLU A 304 4.96 7.44 -1.89
C GLU A 304 5.49 6.38 -0.90
N ARG A 305 5.73 6.79 0.36
CA ARG A 305 6.42 5.97 1.36
C ARG A 305 5.73 4.64 1.62
N ASP A 306 4.45 4.70 1.97
CA ASP A 306 3.69 3.50 2.35
C ASP A 306 3.44 2.60 1.14
N PHE A 307 3.23 3.20 -0.03
CA PHE A 307 3.13 2.47 -1.30
C PHE A 307 4.43 1.73 -1.63
N ALA A 308 5.60 2.35 -1.43
CA ALA A 308 6.88 1.70 -1.66
C ALA A 308 7.11 0.53 -0.71
N ASP A 309 6.91 0.76 0.60
CA ASP A 309 7.24 -0.23 1.63
C ASP A 309 6.22 -1.39 1.69
N SER A 310 4.91 -1.10 1.46
CA SER A 310 3.83 -2.07 1.65
C SER A 310 3.34 -2.72 0.36
N VAL A 311 3.63 -2.13 -0.81
CA VAL A 311 3.21 -2.64 -2.11
C VAL A 311 4.41 -3.02 -2.97
N LEU A 312 5.26 -2.04 -3.33
CA LEU A 312 6.32 -2.26 -4.32
C LEU A 312 7.43 -3.19 -3.84
N MET A 313 7.78 -3.14 -2.55
CA MET A 313 8.85 -3.93 -1.95
C MET A 313 8.32 -5.09 -1.09
N ALA A 314 7.01 -5.32 -1.09
CA ALA A 314 6.34 -6.39 -0.39
C ALA A 314 5.66 -7.37 -1.37
N GLY A 315 5.42 -8.61 -0.91
CA GLY A 315 4.70 -9.61 -1.69
C GLY A 315 5.44 -10.10 -2.94
N ASP A 316 4.69 -10.30 -4.01
CA ASP A 316 5.15 -10.94 -5.24
C ASP A 316 5.79 -9.98 -6.27
N TYR A 317 5.97 -8.71 -5.92
CA TYR A 317 6.61 -7.76 -6.83
C TYR A 317 8.12 -7.96 -6.86
N MET A 318 8.65 -8.08 -8.08
CA MET A 318 10.09 -8.17 -8.30
C MET A 318 10.65 -6.77 -8.59
N GLY A 319 11.82 -6.52 -8.02
CA GLY A 319 12.63 -5.36 -8.38
C GLY A 319 13.41 -5.63 -9.68
N VAL A 320 13.78 -4.56 -10.34
CA VAL A 320 14.67 -4.57 -11.49
C VAL A 320 15.82 -3.61 -11.19
N VAL A 321 17.04 -4.12 -11.19
CA VAL A 321 18.25 -3.30 -11.10
C VAL A 321 18.84 -3.11 -12.50
N THR A 322 19.23 -1.88 -12.82
CA THR A 322 19.86 -1.55 -14.10
C THR A 322 21.18 -0.83 -13.86
N GLY A 323 22.21 -1.12 -14.68
CA GLY A 323 23.52 -0.51 -14.52
C GLY A 323 24.56 -1.12 -15.46
N TRP A 324 25.75 -0.58 -15.42
CA TRP A 324 26.92 -1.13 -16.11
C TRP A 324 27.77 -1.95 -15.16
N LYS A 325 28.59 -2.80 -15.76
CA LYS A 325 29.54 -3.62 -15.02
C LYS A 325 30.67 -2.75 -14.46
N GLU A 326 31.06 -3.03 -13.22
CA GLU A 326 32.25 -2.43 -12.60
C GLU A 326 33.48 -3.29 -12.92
N VAL A 327 34.53 -2.66 -13.38
CA VAL A 327 35.81 -3.33 -13.70
C VAL A 327 36.42 -3.88 -12.42
N SER A 328 36.81 -5.13 -12.42
CA SER A 328 37.41 -5.77 -11.23
C SER A 328 38.69 -5.04 -10.82
N GLY A 329 38.70 -4.51 -9.57
CA GLY A 329 39.86 -3.77 -9.01
C GLY A 329 39.94 -2.29 -9.41
N ALA A 330 38.95 -1.79 -10.18
CA ALA A 330 38.81 -0.37 -10.50
C ALA A 330 37.36 0.07 -10.24
N THR A 331 37.14 1.37 -10.15
CA THR A 331 35.78 1.94 -10.05
C THR A 331 35.13 2.21 -11.40
N ASP A 332 35.84 1.92 -12.49
CA ASP A 332 35.43 2.24 -13.83
C ASP A 332 34.34 1.29 -14.32
N LEU A 333 33.40 1.81 -15.10
CA LEU A 333 32.31 1.03 -15.68
C LEU A 333 32.69 0.54 -17.08
N GLU A 334 32.25 -0.68 -17.42
CA GLU A 334 32.50 -1.26 -18.75
C GLU A 334 31.26 -1.94 -19.36
N GLY A 335 31.27 -2.07 -20.67
CA GLY A 335 30.35 -2.93 -21.42
C GLY A 335 28.97 -2.31 -21.68
N ASN A 336 27.99 -3.19 -21.78
CA ASN A 336 26.61 -2.85 -22.07
C ASN A 336 25.82 -2.56 -20.78
N LEU A 337 24.79 -1.72 -20.92
CA LEU A 337 23.82 -1.51 -19.84
C LEU A 337 23.05 -2.81 -19.58
N MET A 338 23.22 -3.33 -18.39
CA MET A 338 22.65 -4.59 -17.93
C MET A 338 21.36 -4.36 -17.17
N LEU A 339 20.53 -5.39 -17.14
CA LEU A 339 19.27 -5.45 -16.42
C LEU A 339 19.20 -6.79 -15.72
N ASN A 340 18.90 -6.77 -14.42
CA ASN A 340 18.70 -7.97 -13.61
C ASN A 340 17.42 -7.88 -12.79
N HIS A 341 16.59 -8.91 -12.82
CA HIS A 341 15.49 -9.05 -11.89
C HIS A 341 16.01 -9.46 -10.52
N LEU A 342 15.39 -8.96 -9.47
CA LEU A 342 15.76 -9.24 -8.09
C LEU A 342 14.51 -9.36 -7.20
N SER A 343 14.64 -10.15 -6.15
CA SER A 343 13.64 -10.23 -5.09
C SER A 343 14.19 -9.59 -3.82
N TYR A 344 13.33 -8.87 -3.11
CA TYR A 344 13.68 -8.25 -1.83
C TYR A 344 13.73 -9.31 -0.73
N ASP A 345 14.63 -9.11 0.23
CA ASP A 345 14.78 -9.98 1.39
C ASP A 345 14.23 -9.33 2.65
N LYS A 346 13.91 -10.15 3.64
CA LYS A 346 13.47 -9.68 4.95
C LYS A 346 14.62 -8.96 5.66
N LEU A 347 14.34 -7.79 6.24
CA LEU A 347 15.37 -6.94 6.88
C LEU A 347 16.18 -7.68 7.93
N LEU A 348 15.58 -8.56 8.73
CA LEU A 348 16.29 -9.31 9.76
C LEU A 348 17.34 -10.25 9.15
N VAL A 349 16.98 -11.00 8.12
CA VAL A 349 17.88 -11.94 7.42
C VAL A 349 18.99 -11.17 6.71
N CYS A 350 18.61 -10.05 6.07
CA CYS A 350 19.53 -9.13 5.44
C CYS A 350 20.60 -8.60 6.43
N SER A 351 20.17 -8.11 7.60
CA SER A 351 21.05 -7.59 8.64
C SER A 351 22.03 -8.64 9.16
N GLN A 352 21.59 -9.88 9.35
CA GLN A 352 22.45 -11.00 9.77
C GLN A 352 23.52 -11.31 8.71
N ARG A 353 23.15 -11.37 7.43
CA ARG A 353 24.07 -11.63 6.31
C ARG A 353 25.13 -10.53 6.13
N HIS A 354 24.78 -9.29 6.40
CA HIS A 354 25.66 -8.12 6.27
C HIS A 354 26.23 -7.64 7.60
N SER A 355 26.42 -8.56 8.57
CA SER A 355 27.12 -8.31 9.85
C SER A 355 26.55 -7.12 10.64
N GLY A 356 25.23 -6.91 10.60
CA GLY A 356 24.53 -5.86 11.34
C GLY A 356 24.71 -4.43 10.79
N GLN A 357 25.35 -4.25 9.63
CA GLN A 357 25.57 -2.93 9.03
C GLN A 357 24.35 -2.37 8.29
N VAL A 358 23.27 -3.14 8.19
CA VAL A 358 22.04 -2.76 7.49
C VAL A 358 21.04 -2.14 8.46
N THR A 359 20.58 -0.94 8.15
CA THR A 359 19.60 -0.20 8.95
C THR A 359 18.19 -0.31 8.35
N ASN A 360 17.17 0.22 9.03
CA ASN A 360 15.79 0.29 8.52
C ASN A 360 15.62 1.23 7.30
N LYS A 361 16.63 2.04 6.98
CA LYS A 361 16.70 2.88 5.77
C LYS A 361 17.18 2.11 4.55
N MET A 362 17.63 0.89 4.76
CA MET A 362 18.18 0.01 3.72
C MET A 362 17.30 -1.19 3.46
N ALA A 363 17.54 -1.83 2.35
CA ALA A 363 17.00 -3.14 2.00
C ALA A 363 18.10 -3.99 1.37
N CYS A 364 17.91 -5.29 1.36
CA CYS A 364 18.74 -6.21 0.60
C CYS A 364 17.92 -6.98 -0.41
N THR A 365 18.64 -7.52 -1.38
CA THR A 365 18.11 -8.53 -2.27
C THR A 365 18.48 -9.93 -1.81
N LEU A 366 17.77 -10.93 -2.29
CA LEU A 366 18.16 -12.33 -2.09
C LEU A 366 19.54 -12.58 -2.69
N PRO A 367 20.34 -13.48 -2.08
CA PRO A 367 21.61 -13.94 -2.63
C PRO A 367 21.44 -14.55 -4.01
N ARG A 368 22.46 -14.41 -4.84
CA ARG A 368 22.54 -15.09 -6.14
C ARG A 368 23.69 -16.08 -6.16
N ALA A 369 23.45 -17.24 -6.76
CA ALA A 369 24.40 -18.36 -6.77
C ALA A 369 25.60 -18.16 -7.72
N LYS A 370 25.61 -17.14 -8.57
CA LYS A 370 26.70 -16.88 -9.55
C LYS A 370 27.09 -15.41 -9.68
N ALA A 371 28.34 -15.25 -9.99
CA ALA A 371 29.25 -14.15 -10.20
C ALA A 371 28.81 -12.95 -11.06
N ASP A 372 27.52 -12.79 -11.35
CA ASP A 372 27.01 -11.66 -12.17
C ASP A 372 26.52 -10.49 -11.34
N CYS A 373 27.10 -10.31 -10.17
CA CYS A 373 26.98 -9.12 -9.35
C CYS A 373 27.87 -8.01 -9.88
N ILE A 374 27.40 -7.41 -10.93
CA ILE A 374 28.32 -6.65 -11.73
C ILE A 374 27.90 -5.19 -11.80
N LEU A 375 26.79 -4.85 -11.17
CA LEU A 375 26.26 -3.51 -11.33
C LEU A 375 26.89 -2.56 -10.33
N GLY A 376 27.54 -1.53 -10.88
CA GLY A 376 28.26 -0.52 -10.16
C GLY A 376 27.40 0.26 -9.16
N GLN A 377 28.08 0.91 -8.26
CA GLN A 377 27.48 1.76 -7.24
C GLN A 377 26.60 2.87 -7.86
N GLY A 378 25.50 3.20 -7.20
CA GLY A 378 24.51 4.16 -7.72
C GLY A 378 23.49 3.57 -8.68
N SER A 379 23.57 2.27 -8.99
CA SER A 379 22.61 1.58 -9.86
C SER A 379 21.21 1.64 -9.28
N PRO A 380 20.20 2.08 -10.07
CA PRO A 380 18.81 2.16 -9.59
C PRO A 380 18.15 0.80 -9.55
N VAL A 381 17.27 0.64 -8.56
CA VAL A 381 16.33 -0.46 -8.44
C VAL A 381 14.92 0.07 -8.58
N LEU A 382 14.18 -0.48 -9.54
CA LEU A 382 12.81 -0.08 -9.82
C LEU A 382 11.88 -1.28 -9.68
N THR A 383 10.61 -1.00 -9.41
CA THR A 383 9.55 -2.01 -9.42
C THR A 383 8.46 -1.58 -10.41
N LEU A 384 8.07 -2.49 -11.27
CA LEU A 384 6.95 -2.28 -12.19
C LEU A 384 5.64 -2.50 -11.46
N TYR A 385 4.80 -1.48 -11.45
CA TYR A 385 3.44 -1.55 -10.94
C TYR A 385 2.46 -1.00 -11.97
N ARG A 386 1.54 -1.80 -12.44
CA ARG A 386 0.52 -1.43 -13.45
C ARG A 386 1.12 -0.70 -14.62
N GLU A 387 2.05 -0.94 -15.30
CA GLU A 387 2.67 -0.24 -16.47
C GLU A 387 3.58 0.96 -16.12
N VAL A 388 3.84 1.24 -14.85
CA VAL A 388 4.69 2.35 -14.41
C VAL A 388 5.83 1.84 -13.55
N PHE A 389 7.06 2.28 -13.85
CA PHE A 389 8.24 1.96 -13.06
C PHE A 389 8.47 2.98 -11.94
N PHE A 390 8.49 2.49 -10.71
CA PHE A 390 8.75 3.27 -9.52
C PHE A 390 10.13 2.96 -8.95
N LEU A 391 10.88 4.00 -8.59
CA LEU A 391 12.20 3.88 -7.99
C LEU A 391 12.08 3.46 -6.53
N THR A 392 12.53 2.26 -6.21
CA THR A 392 12.45 1.69 -4.85
C THR A 392 13.77 1.73 -4.11
N GLY A 393 14.91 1.69 -4.81
CA GLY A 393 16.22 1.72 -4.17
C GLY A 393 17.34 2.19 -5.06
N ILE A 394 18.47 2.51 -4.42
CA ILE A 394 19.76 2.78 -5.07
C ILE A 394 20.80 1.83 -4.47
N VAL A 395 21.54 1.13 -5.30
CA VAL A 395 22.63 0.25 -4.87
C VAL A 395 23.73 1.10 -4.21
N SER A 396 23.99 0.89 -2.93
CA SER A 396 24.97 1.67 -2.16
C SER A 396 26.18 0.85 -1.73
N GLN A 397 26.03 -0.44 -1.58
CA GLN A 397 27.14 -1.35 -1.36
C GLN A 397 27.10 -2.46 -2.39
N THR A 398 28.14 -2.55 -3.16
CA THR A 398 28.47 -3.73 -3.92
C THR A 398 29.35 -4.60 -3.02
N PRO A 399 28.92 -5.80 -2.63
CA PRO A 399 29.80 -6.70 -1.86
C PRO A 399 30.87 -7.25 -2.79
N GLY A 400 31.90 -6.46 -3.06
CA GLY A 400 33.02 -6.88 -3.90
C GLY A 400 32.59 -7.55 -5.21
N THR A 401 33.38 -8.51 -5.69
CA THR A 401 33.06 -9.33 -6.87
C THR A 401 32.05 -10.46 -6.60
N ASP A 402 31.45 -10.52 -5.41
CA ASP A 402 30.67 -11.68 -4.95
C ASP A 402 29.31 -11.25 -4.39
N CYS A 403 28.23 -11.38 -5.19
CA CYS A 403 26.84 -11.18 -4.71
C CYS A 403 26.27 -12.36 -3.90
N LYS A 404 27.10 -13.21 -3.34
CA LYS A 404 26.61 -14.29 -2.47
C LYS A 404 25.68 -13.77 -1.37
N ASN A 405 25.89 -12.52 -0.96
CA ASN A 405 25.08 -11.88 0.08
C ASN A 405 23.92 -11.00 -0.44
N GLY A 406 23.76 -10.85 -1.77
CA GLY A 406 22.82 -9.93 -2.38
C GLY A 406 23.30 -8.46 -2.38
N TYR A 407 22.56 -7.57 -3.03
CA TYR A 407 22.82 -6.13 -3.02
C TYR A 407 22.29 -5.49 -1.74
N VAL A 408 22.98 -4.46 -1.25
CA VAL A 408 22.46 -3.53 -0.23
C VAL A 408 22.01 -2.25 -0.91
N LEU A 409 20.78 -1.85 -0.64
CA LEU A 409 20.11 -0.73 -1.28
C LEU A 409 19.74 0.32 -0.25
N GLN A 410 19.93 1.59 -0.57
CA GLN A 410 19.24 2.68 0.13
C GLN A 410 17.78 2.71 -0.32
N LYS A 411 16.82 2.57 0.61
CA LYS A 411 15.37 2.64 0.30
C LYS A 411 14.95 4.06 -0.03
N VAL A 412 14.54 4.32 -1.26
CA VAL A 412 14.10 5.66 -1.68
C VAL A 412 12.95 6.18 -0.81
N SER A 413 12.06 5.31 -0.35
CA SER A 413 10.95 5.65 0.55
C SER A 413 11.38 6.41 1.82
N ARG A 414 12.59 6.16 2.31
CA ARG A 414 13.12 6.79 3.53
C ARG A 414 13.72 8.17 3.30
N PHE A 415 14.00 8.50 2.04
CA PHE A 415 14.59 9.77 1.64
C PHE A 415 13.60 10.72 0.94
N LEU A 416 12.35 10.32 0.77
CA LEU A 416 11.31 11.13 0.12
C LEU A 416 11.13 12.52 0.75
N PRO A 417 11.14 12.72 2.08
CA PRO A 417 11.05 14.07 2.64
C PRO A 417 12.15 15.01 2.13
N TRP A 418 13.38 14.50 2.00
CA TRP A 418 14.51 15.24 1.45
C TRP A 418 14.41 15.38 -0.08
N LEU A 419 14.10 14.32 -0.81
CA LEU A 419 13.95 14.34 -2.27
C LEU A 419 12.83 15.28 -2.73
N ASN A 420 11.73 15.35 -1.99
CA ASN A 420 10.61 16.24 -2.30
C ASN A 420 10.97 17.73 -2.22
N THR A 421 12.05 18.10 -1.53
CA THR A 421 12.55 19.49 -1.55
C THR A 421 13.02 19.91 -2.94
N PHE A 422 13.51 18.96 -3.75
CA PHE A 422 13.96 19.15 -5.13
C PHE A 422 12.82 19.04 -6.15
N MET A 423 11.67 18.46 -5.77
CA MET A 423 10.51 18.32 -6.64
C MET A 423 9.63 19.56 -6.70
N ARG A 424 9.81 20.50 -5.77
CA ARG A 424 9.10 21.78 -5.79
C ARG A 424 9.49 22.60 -7.02
N PRO A 425 8.55 23.36 -7.62
CA PRO A 425 8.83 24.22 -8.76
C PRO A 425 9.84 25.32 -8.44
#